data_8194419c4262655b873af6a51c677bef
#
_entry.id   8194419c4262655b873af6a51c677bef
#
_cell.length_a   1.000
_cell.length_b   1.000
_cell.length_c   1.000
_cell.angle_alpha   90.00
_cell.angle_beta   90.00
_cell.angle_gamma   90.00
#
_symmetry.space_group_name_H-M   'P 1'
#
loop_
_entity.id
_entity.type
_entity.pdbx_description
1 polymer ?
#
loop_
_entity_poly.entity_id
_entity_poly.type
_entity_poly.pdbx_seq_one_letter_code
_entity_poly.pdbx_strand_id
1 'polypeptide(L)'
;MGDNMNIQTISASDKIANSRVILLKVLPFFGIMIHKTIWESVSNIATACTDGKKVFWSPSFFDGLSKPESSAVMLHEMFHVVLNHPVEMLRFVTKNPQYNSAQFMELINIAMDYVINLKIKDMQNKWITLPENALLDEKYRGMHWVEVFKILVKDQQPDQGNSKGNDDQGDDSQGDSQGGDDQSDSQGDKQGGSDGNDDASQGNPSDQSSGQGEQSSLDFPKDKGGMGGVMMPTNDDGSEPSESDLSKMEEELKVIIEQAEQLSRK
;
A
#
# COMPACT_ATOMS: atom_id res chain seq x y z
N MET A 1 -8.10 -35.87 -36.83
CA MET A 1 -6.94 -34.94 -36.83
C MET A 1 -7.42 -33.70 -36.15
N GLY A 2 -7.07 -33.56 -34.89
CA GLY A 2 -7.47 -32.39 -34.09
C GLY A 2 -6.42 -31.32 -34.30
N ASP A 3 -6.83 -30.20 -34.90
CA ASP A 3 -6.02 -28.99 -34.94
C ASP A 3 -5.81 -28.48 -33.50
N ASN A 4 -4.63 -28.74 -32.95
CA ASN A 4 -4.13 -28.04 -31.79
C ASN A 4 -3.90 -26.58 -32.21
N MET A 5 -4.92 -25.74 -32.11
CA MET A 5 -4.71 -24.30 -32.14
C MET A 5 -3.77 -23.95 -30.97
N ASN A 6 -2.53 -23.70 -31.33
CA ASN A 6 -1.53 -23.19 -30.42
C ASN A 6 -1.99 -21.76 -30.02
N ILE A 7 -2.74 -21.68 -28.93
CA ILE A 7 -3.12 -20.38 -28.35
C ILE A 7 -1.82 -19.76 -27.85
N GLN A 8 -1.23 -18.93 -28.68
CA GLN A 8 -0.03 -18.16 -28.33
C GLN A 8 -0.41 -17.25 -27.16
N THR A 9 0.01 -17.61 -25.96
CA THR A 9 -0.14 -16.76 -24.78
C THR A 9 0.61 -15.46 -25.02
N ILE A 10 -0.09 -14.35 -24.97
CA ILE A 10 0.48 -13.01 -25.14
C ILE A 10 1.36 -12.72 -23.95
N SER A 11 2.63 -12.35 -24.17
CA SER A 11 3.59 -12.05 -23.12
C SER A 11 3.20 -10.82 -22.28
N ALA A 12 3.69 -10.75 -21.04
CA ALA A 12 3.53 -9.57 -20.18
C ALA A 12 3.96 -8.28 -20.89
N SER A 13 5.10 -8.30 -21.58
CA SER A 13 5.61 -7.14 -22.33
C SER A 13 4.67 -6.72 -23.46
N ASP A 14 4.06 -7.67 -24.18
CA ASP A 14 3.07 -7.37 -25.20
C ASP A 14 1.78 -6.81 -24.61
N LYS A 15 1.36 -7.28 -23.43
CA LYS A 15 0.21 -6.73 -22.71
C LYS A 15 0.47 -5.27 -22.30
N ILE A 16 1.65 -4.97 -21.75
CA ILE A 16 2.06 -3.59 -21.43
C ILE A 16 2.04 -2.72 -22.70
N ALA A 17 2.64 -3.18 -23.81
CA ALA A 17 2.65 -2.44 -25.07
C ALA A 17 1.23 -2.18 -25.60
N ASN A 18 0.37 -3.20 -25.59
CA ASN A 18 -1.03 -3.07 -25.99
C ASN A 18 -1.79 -2.08 -25.11
N SER A 19 -1.60 -2.15 -23.78
CA SER A 19 -2.26 -1.26 -22.82
C SER A 19 -1.86 0.20 -23.02
N ARG A 20 -0.59 0.48 -23.34
CA ARG A 20 -0.12 1.82 -23.72
C ARG A 20 -0.91 2.40 -24.90
N VAL A 21 -1.09 1.60 -25.95
CA VAL A 21 -1.84 2.01 -27.15
C VAL A 21 -3.33 2.23 -26.83
N ILE A 22 -3.93 1.30 -26.06
CA ILE A 22 -5.33 1.39 -25.65
C ILE A 22 -5.55 2.66 -24.83
N LEU A 23 -4.76 2.87 -23.77
CA LEU A 23 -4.91 4.00 -22.88
C LEU A 23 -4.66 5.34 -23.59
N LEU A 24 -3.71 5.39 -24.52
CA LEU A 24 -3.51 6.59 -25.36
C LEU A 24 -4.74 6.91 -26.21
N LYS A 25 -5.47 5.88 -26.68
CA LYS A 25 -6.67 6.04 -27.49
C LYS A 25 -7.91 6.41 -26.68
N VAL A 26 -8.12 5.77 -25.53
CA VAL A 26 -9.37 5.90 -24.77
C VAL A 26 -9.31 6.95 -23.65
N LEU A 27 -8.13 7.20 -23.12
CA LEU A 27 -7.80 8.18 -22.09
C LEU A 27 -6.50 8.92 -22.45
N PRO A 28 -6.50 9.83 -23.46
CA PRO A 28 -5.29 10.41 -24.01
C PRO A 28 -4.36 11.04 -22.97
N PHE A 29 -4.90 11.72 -21.96
CA PHE A 29 -4.11 12.26 -20.86
C PHE A 29 -3.27 11.20 -20.16
N PHE A 30 -3.91 10.13 -19.68
CA PHE A 30 -3.21 9.03 -19.00
C PHE A 30 -2.26 8.27 -19.95
N GLY A 31 -2.66 8.08 -21.21
CA GLY A 31 -1.80 7.46 -22.20
C GLY A 31 -0.51 8.24 -22.43
N ILE A 32 -0.57 9.57 -22.46
CA ILE A 32 0.60 10.45 -22.56
C ILE A 32 1.46 10.35 -21.29
N MET A 33 0.84 10.38 -20.09
CA MET A 33 1.54 10.20 -18.82
C MET A 33 2.30 8.88 -18.81
N ILE A 34 1.67 7.77 -19.19
CA ILE A 34 2.28 6.43 -19.30
C ILE A 34 3.51 6.42 -20.22
N HIS A 35 3.48 7.17 -21.33
CA HIS A 35 4.61 7.27 -22.26
C HIS A 35 5.75 8.15 -21.72
N LYS A 36 5.45 9.09 -20.84
CA LYS A 36 6.46 9.94 -20.20
C LYS A 36 7.09 9.29 -18.97
N THR A 37 6.43 8.31 -18.36
CA THR A 37 6.90 7.59 -17.17
C THR A 37 7.77 6.39 -17.57
N ILE A 38 8.82 6.15 -16.78
CA ILE A 38 9.69 4.97 -16.96
C ILE A 38 8.98 3.76 -16.34
N TRP A 39 8.86 2.68 -17.13
CA TRP A 39 8.31 1.40 -16.70
C TRP A 39 9.41 0.35 -16.68
N GLU A 40 9.75 -0.12 -15.49
CA GLU A 40 10.86 -1.04 -15.24
C GLU A 40 10.34 -2.41 -14.81
N SER A 41 10.79 -3.45 -15.52
CA SER A 41 10.42 -4.83 -15.21
C SER A 41 11.29 -5.36 -14.06
N VAL A 42 10.67 -5.87 -13.01
CA VAL A 42 11.35 -6.45 -11.85
C VAL A 42 10.66 -7.76 -11.45
N SER A 43 11.43 -8.77 -11.05
CA SER A 43 10.90 -10.11 -10.74
C SER A 43 10.65 -10.35 -9.25
N ASN A 44 11.11 -9.46 -8.38
CA ASN A 44 11.06 -9.61 -6.92
C ASN A 44 9.90 -8.85 -6.28
N ILE A 45 8.92 -8.40 -7.05
CA ILE A 45 7.68 -7.78 -6.54
C ILE A 45 6.47 -8.64 -6.93
N ALA A 46 5.41 -8.55 -6.13
CA ALA A 46 4.20 -9.34 -6.35
C ALA A 46 3.37 -8.84 -7.53
N THR A 47 3.20 -7.51 -7.69
CA THR A 47 2.30 -6.88 -8.66
C THR A 47 2.97 -5.75 -9.43
N ALA A 48 2.66 -4.52 -9.12
CA ALA A 48 3.31 -3.31 -9.61
C ALA A 48 3.42 -2.30 -8.45
N CYS A 49 4.28 -1.29 -8.61
CA CYS A 49 4.37 -0.19 -7.64
C CYS A 49 5.07 1.02 -8.26
N THR A 50 4.90 2.20 -7.62
CA THR A 50 5.53 3.43 -8.09
C THR A 50 6.17 4.21 -6.94
N ASP A 51 7.29 4.86 -7.24
CA ASP A 51 7.98 5.84 -6.40
C ASP A 51 7.60 7.31 -6.77
N GLY A 52 6.67 7.47 -7.73
CA GLY A 52 6.27 8.74 -8.31
C GLY A 52 7.05 9.16 -9.55
N LYS A 53 8.26 8.64 -9.78
CA LYS A 53 9.09 8.90 -10.97
C LYS A 53 9.05 7.72 -11.94
N LYS A 54 9.06 6.50 -11.41
CA LYS A 54 9.06 5.24 -12.15
C LYS A 54 7.91 4.36 -11.70
N VAL A 55 7.52 3.44 -12.57
CA VAL A 55 6.65 2.32 -12.24
C VAL A 55 7.44 1.02 -12.39
N PHE A 56 7.47 0.22 -11.34
CA PHE A 56 8.04 -1.11 -11.33
C PHE A 56 6.92 -2.13 -11.50
N TRP A 57 7.13 -3.17 -12.32
CA TRP A 57 6.09 -4.14 -12.59
C TRP A 57 6.63 -5.57 -12.69
N SER A 58 5.83 -6.53 -12.21
CA SER A 58 6.15 -7.96 -12.22
C SER A 58 5.69 -8.63 -13.52
N PRO A 59 6.59 -9.24 -14.31
CA PRO A 59 6.19 -10.00 -15.48
C PRO A 59 5.21 -11.14 -15.18
N SER A 60 5.44 -11.88 -14.10
CA SER A 60 4.57 -12.99 -13.69
C SER A 60 3.16 -12.54 -13.34
N PHE A 61 3.00 -11.37 -12.74
CA PHE A 61 1.69 -10.79 -12.46
C PHE A 61 0.96 -10.42 -13.75
N PHE A 62 1.64 -9.68 -14.65
CA PHE A 62 1.03 -9.28 -15.91
C PHE A 62 0.74 -10.47 -16.84
N ASP A 63 1.51 -11.56 -16.79
CA ASP A 63 1.20 -12.79 -17.53
C ASP A 63 -0.14 -13.41 -17.10
N GLY A 64 -0.53 -13.25 -15.85
CA GLY A 64 -1.83 -13.71 -15.31
C GLY A 64 -3.02 -12.83 -15.70
N LEU A 65 -2.82 -11.58 -16.12
CA LEU A 65 -3.89 -10.63 -16.42
C LEU A 65 -4.42 -10.78 -17.84
N SER A 66 -5.70 -10.48 -18.05
CA SER A 66 -6.25 -10.19 -19.38
C SER A 66 -5.76 -8.81 -19.88
N LYS A 67 -5.97 -8.52 -21.18
CA LYS A 67 -5.62 -7.19 -21.73
C LYS A 67 -6.36 -6.03 -21.06
N PRO A 68 -7.68 -6.10 -20.81
CA PRO A 68 -8.39 -5.04 -20.09
C PRO A 68 -7.90 -4.86 -18.64
N GLU A 69 -7.56 -5.96 -17.95
CA GLU A 69 -7.01 -5.90 -16.59
C GLU A 69 -5.61 -5.28 -16.59
N SER A 70 -4.74 -5.63 -17.55
CA SER A 70 -3.44 -5.00 -17.71
C SER A 70 -3.57 -3.48 -17.92
N SER A 71 -4.57 -3.04 -18.69
CA SER A 71 -4.86 -1.61 -18.87
C SER A 71 -5.33 -0.95 -17.57
N ALA A 72 -6.14 -1.65 -16.77
CA ALA A 72 -6.59 -1.14 -15.47
C ALA A 72 -5.45 -1.00 -14.47
N VAL A 73 -4.54 -1.99 -14.40
CA VAL A 73 -3.37 -1.93 -13.52
C VAL A 73 -2.45 -0.78 -13.94
N MET A 74 -2.16 -0.62 -15.23
CA MET A 74 -1.34 0.50 -15.70
C MET A 74 -1.97 1.86 -15.41
N LEU A 75 -3.29 1.97 -15.53
CA LEU A 75 -4.03 3.18 -15.18
C LEU A 75 -3.99 3.45 -13.67
N HIS A 76 -4.09 2.40 -12.85
CA HIS A 76 -4.01 2.46 -11.40
C HIS A 76 -2.66 3.05 -10.93
N GLU A 77 -1.55 2.54 -11.44
CA GLU A 77 -0.22 3.10 -11.15
C GLU A 77 -0.11 4.57 -11.57
N MET A 78 -0.67 4.93 -12.73
CA MET A 78 -0.69 6.32 -13.17
C MET A 78 -1.55 7.23 -12.28
N PHE A 79 -2.60 6.72 -11.65
CA PHE A 79 -3.32 7.50 -10.64
C PHE A 79 -2.46 7.78 -9.42
N HIS A 80 -1.65 6.81 -8.95
CA HIS A 80 -0.71 7.06 -7.85
C HIS A 80 0.29 8.16 -8.22
N VAL A 81 0.82 8.16 -9.45
CA VAL A 81 1.72 9.20 -9.94
C VAL A 81 1.01 10.56 -10.03
N VAL A 82 -0.13 10.63 -10.73
CA VAL A 82 -0.86 11.90 -10.97
C VAL A 82 -1.38 12.52 -9.68
N LEU A 83 -1.82 11.69 -8.72
CA LEU A 83 -2.25 12.14 -7.40
C LEU A 83 -1.08 12.37 -6.43
N ASN A 84 0.15 12.16 -6.89
CA ASN A 84 1.38 12.37 -6.11
C ASN A 84 1.42 11.59 -4.78
N HIS A 85 0.85 10.40 -4.77
CA HIS A 85 0.70 9.58 -3.57
C HIS A 85 2.04 9.28 -2.86
N PRO A 86 3.18 9.01 -3.54
CA PRO A 86 4.46 8.82 -2.88
C PRO A 86 4.87 9.99 -1.98
N VAL A 87 4.79 11.22 -2.49
CA VAL A 87 5.14 12.43 -1.75
C VAL A 87 4.11 12.71 -0.64
N GLU A 88 2.80 12.53 -0.93
CA GLU A 88 1.76 12.70 0.08
C GLU A 88 1.91 11.72 1.23
N MET A 89 2.24 10.46 0.95
CA MET A 89 2.48 9.43 1.96
C MET A 89 3.66 9.83 2.85
N LEU A 90 4.81 10.20 2.27
CA LEU A 90 5.98 10.61 3.04
C LEU A 90 5.66 11.82 3.94
N ARG A 91 5.02 12.86 3.39
CA ARG A 91 4.60 14.02 4.18
C ARG A 91 3.62 13.67 5.30
N PHE A 92 2.70 12.76 5.03
CA PHE A 92 1.72 12.31 6.02
C PHE A 92 2.40 11.63 7.20
N VAL A 93 3.29 10.67 6.96
CA VAL A 93 3.97 9.93 8.04
C VAL A 93 5.00 10.80 8.75
N THR A 94 5.67 11.74 8.06
CA THR A 94 6.57 12.73 8.69
C THR A 94 5.81 13.62 9.68
N LYS A 95 4.59 14.05 9.32
CA LYS A 95 3.72 14.84 10.22
C LYS A 95 3.05 13.99 11.30
N ASN A 96 2.96 12.69 11.12
CA ASN A 96 2.30 11.74 12.03
C ASN A 96 3.21 10.54 12.32
N PRO A 97 4.30 10.72 13.08
CA PRO A 97 5.32 9.68 13.29
C PRO A 97 4.78 8.37 13.88
N GLN A 98 3.65 8.42 14.60
CA GLN A 98 2.97 7.24 15.14
C GLN A 98 2.49 6.27 14.03
N TYR A 99 2.36 6.73 12.80
CA TYR A 99 1.97 5.92 11.63
C TYR A 99 3.16 5.51 10.75
N ASN A 100 4.39 5.80 11.18
CA ASN A 100 5.60 5.40 10.48
C ASN A 100 6.02 3.97 10.84
N SER A 101 5.23 2.98 10.42
CA SER A 101 5.55 1.56 10.55
C SER A 101 5.06 0.79 9.32
N ALA A 102 5.64 -0.38 9.05
CA ALA A 102 5.27 -1.21 7.92
C ALA A 102 3.77 -1.54 7.87
N GLN A 103 3.14 -1.77 9.03
CA GLN A 103 1.70 -2.04 9.12
C GLN A 103 0.86 -0.83 8.69
N PHE A 104 1.21 0.38 9.14
CA PHE A 104 0.47 1.58 8.74
C PHE A 104 0.74 1.98 7.30
N MET A 105 1.95 1.75 6.77
CA MET A 105 2.24 1.94 5.35
C MET A 105 1.36 1.04 4.47
N GLU A 106 1.19 -0.22 4.86
CA GLU A 106 0.27 -1.14 4.19
C GLU A 106 -1.18 -0.61 4.20
N LEU A 107 -1.66 -0.11 5.34
CA LEU A 107 -3.01 0.49 5.44
C LEU A 107 -3.16 1.77 4.62
N ILE A 108 -2.11 2.58 4.52
CA ILE A 108 -2.11 3.77 3.65
C ILE A 108 -2.23 3.35 2.19
N ASN A 109 -1.46 2.36 1.74
CA ASN A 109 -1.57 1.81 0.39
C ASN A 109 -2.98 1.30 0.11
N ILE A 110 -3.55 0.47 1.00
CA ILE A 110 -4.91 -0.05 0.90
C ILE A 110 -5.94 1.10 0.79
N ALA A 111 -5.79 2.16 1.58
CA ALA A 111 -6.68 3.32 1.54
C ALA A 111 -6.61 4.08 0.22
N MET A 112 -5.40 4.26 -0.33
CA MET A 112 -5.18 4.88 -1.64
C MET A 112 -5.79 4.03 -2.76
N ASP A 113 -5.62 2.71 -2.70
CA ASP A 113 -6.15 1.75 -3.67
C ASP A 113 -7.67 1.75 -3.72
N TYR A 114 -8.36 1.78 -2.58
CA TYR A 114 -9.83 1.91 -2.55
C TYR A 114 -10.29 3.15 -3.31
N VAL A 115 -9.65 4.29 -3.09
CA VAL A 115 -10.02 5.55 -3.74
C VAL A 115 -9.77 5.50 -5.26
N ILE A 116 -8.62 4.95 -5.67
CA ILE A 116 -8.27 4.83 -7.10
C ILE A 116 -9.19 3.84 -7.81
N ASN A 117 -9.40 2.66 -7.22
CA ASN A 117 -10.20 1.60 -7.85
C ASN A 117 -11.66 2.03 -8.06
N LEU A 118 -12.24 2.80 -7.14
CA LEU A 118 -13.55 3.40 -7.32
C LEU A 118 -13.58 4.39 -8.49
N LYS A 119 -12.53 5.22 -8.65
CA LYS A 119 -12.42 6.13 -9.81
C LYS A 119 -12.31 5.36 -11.14
N ILE A 120 -11.53 4.29 -11.18
CA ILE A 120 -11.41 3.45 -12.38
C ILE A 120 -12.73 2.75 -12.69
N LYS A 121 -13.41 2.19 -11.68
CA LYS A 121 -14.75 1.58 -11.82
C LYS A 121 -15.75 2.54 -12.42
N ASP A 122 -15.75 3.81 -12.00
CA ASP A 122 -16.68 4.83 -12.48
C ASP A 122 -16.48 5.22 -13.94
N MET A 123 -15.32 4.97 -14.52
CA MET A 123 -15.06 5.23 -15.95
C MET A 123 -15.86 4.32 -16.88
N GLN A 124 -16.35 3.17 -16.42
CA GLN A 124 -17.18 2.21 -17.16
C GLN A 124 -16.67 1.94 -18.59
N ASN A 125 -15.37 1.73 -18.74
CA ASN A 125 -14.74 1.55 -20.04
C ASN A 125 -14.48 0.07 -20.34
N LYS A 126 -15.01 -0.45 -21.45
CA LYS A 126 -14.85 -1.86 -21.84
C LYS A 126 -13.41 -2.34 -22.06
N TRP A 127 -12.46 -1.42 -22.24
CA TRP A 127 -11.05 -1.70 -22.42
C TRP A 127 -10.24 -1.65 -21.11
N ILE A 128 -10.92 -1.32 -20.00
CA ILE A 128 -10.33 -1.12 -18.68
C ILE A 128 -11.23 -1.85 -17.69
N THR A 129 -10.77 -2.99 -17.21
CA THR A 129 -11.51 -3.85 -16.27
C THR A 129 -10.63 -4.13 -15.08
N LEU A 130 -11.07 -3.77 -13.89
CA LEU A 130 -10.35 -4.10 -12.66
C LEU A 130 -10.23 -5.62 -12.50
N PRO A 131 -9.07 -6.15 -12.08
CA PRO A 131 -8.94 -7.55 -11.66
C PRO A 131 -9.94 -7.92 -10.57
N GLU A 132 -10.31 -9.20 -10.49
CA GLU A 132 -11.32 -9.69 -9.55
C GLU A 132 -10.96 -9.41 -8.08
N ASN A 133 -9.68 -9.44 -7.76
CA ASN A 133 -9.15 -9.17 -6.42
C ASN A 133 -8.90 -7.69 -6.12
N ALA A 134 -9.32 -6.77 -6.99
CA ALA A 134 -9.18 -5.34 -6.74
C ALA A 134 -9.97 -4.90 -5.51
N LEU A 135 -9.36 -4.08 -4.67
CA LEU A 135 -10.00 -3.54 -3.47
C LEU A 135 -11.12 -2.57 -3.87
N LEU A 136 -12.36 -2.94 -3.58
CA LEU A 136 -13.56 -2.15 -3.88
C LEU A 136 -14.52 -2.16 -2.70
N ASP A 137 -14.86 -0.99 -2.19
CA ASP A 137 -15.93 -0.81 -1.21
C ASP A 137 -16.61 0.54 -1.44
N GLU A 138 -17.89 0.51 -1.75
CA GLU A 138 -18.70 1.69 -2.08
C GLU A 138 -18.79 2.68 -0.90
N LYS A 139 -18.59 2.23 0.33
CA LYS A 139 -18.61 3.11 1.51
C LYS A 139 -17.53 4.20 1.45
N TYR A 140 -16.44 3.98 0.69
CA TYR A 140 -15.33 4.94 0.55
C TYR A 140 -15.50 5.90 -0.63
N ARG A 141 -16.61 5.82 -1.37
CA ARG A 141 -16.85 6.68 -2.53
C ARG A 141 -16.84 8.15 -2.17
N GLY A 142 -16.02 8.92 -2.89
CA GLY A 142 -15.87 10.36 -2.70
C GLY A 142 -15.00 10.78 -1.51
N MET A 143 -14.48 9.83 -0.74
CA MET A 143 -13.57 10.11 0.36
C MET A 143 -12.15 10.37 -0.15
N HIS A 144 -11.40 11.16 0.62
CA HIS A 144 -9.94 11.26 0.48
C HIS A 144 -9.27 10.06 1.14
N TRP A 145 -8.11 9.60 0.64
CA TRP A 145 -7.44 8.42 1.16
C TRP A 145 -7.11 8.51 2.67
N VAL A 146 -6.84 9.71 3.21
CA VAL A 146 -6.61 9.93 4.65
C VAL A 146 -7.85 9.61 5.48
N GLU A 147 -9.05 9.87 4.97
CA GLU A 147 -10.31 9.54 5.64
C GLU A 147 -10.52 8.03 5.66
N VAL A 148 -10.28 7.38 4.51
CA VAL A 148 -10.33 5.91 4.39
C VAL A 148 -9.32 5.26 5.35
N PHE A 149 -8.07 5.75 5.38
CA PHE A 149 -7.03 5.27 6.28
C PHE A 149 -7.47 5.33 7.76
N LYS A 150 -8.04 6.45 8.19
CA LYS A 150 -8.53 6.60 9.58
C LYS A 150 -9.63 5.60 9.93
N ILE A 151 -10.51 5.28 8.97
CA ILE A 151 -11.54 4.25 9.15
C ILE A 151 -10.87 2.88 9.28
N LEU A 152 -9.94 2.52 8.38
CA LEU A 152 -9.23 1.25 8.42
C LEU A 152 -8.45 1.05 9.73
N VAL A 153 -7.79 2.10 10.22
CA VAL A 153 -7.08 2.05 11.52
C VAL A 153 -8.06 1.80 12.66
N LYS A 154 -9.22 2.46 12.66
CA LYS A 154 -10.25 2.26 13.69
C LYS A 154 -10.82 0.85 13.65
N ASP A 155 -11.09 0.30 12.46
CA ASP A 155 -11.64 -1.04 12.28
C ASP A 155 -10.67 -2.15 12.73
N GLN A 156 -9.35 -1.85 12.81
CA GLN A 156 -8.35 -2.78 13.35
C GLN A 156 -8.17 -2.73 14.87
N GLN A 157 -8.70 -1.70 15.55
CA GLN A 157 -8.67 -1.64 17.00
C GLN A 157 -9.81 -2.52 17.53
N PRO A 158 -9.52 -3.55 18.35
CA PRO A 158 -10.58 -4.33 18.99
C PRO A 158 -11.44 -3.36 19.79
N ASP A 159 -12.76 -3.48 19.68
CA ASP A 159 -13.73 -2.75 20.48
C ASP A 159 -13.31 -2.83 21.97
N GLN A 160 -12.71 -1.75 22.46
CA GLN A 160 -12.63 -1.56 23.90
C GLN A 160 -14.06 -1.30 24.34
N GLY A 161 -14.69 -2.38 24.78
CA GLY A 161 -16.09 -2.46 25.15
C GLY A 161 -16.51 -1.24 25.95
N ASN A 162 -17.32 -0.41 25.33
CA ASN A 162 -18.11 0.59 26.02
C ASN A 162 -19.19 -0.16 26.79
N SER A 163 -18.84 -0.65 28.01
CA SER A 163 -19.81 -1.06 28.99
C SER A 163 -20.60 0.18 29.39
N LYS A 164 -21.67 0.44 28.63
CA LYS A 164 -22.74 1.32 29.10
C LYS A 164 -23.28 0.68 30.36
N GLY A 165 -22.86 1.23 31.52
CA GLY A 165 -23.57 1.01 32.79
C GLY A 165 -25.04 1.37 32.59
N ASN A 166 -25.87 0.40 32.75
CA ASN A 166 -27.30 0.55 32.86
C ASN A 166 -27.55 1.25 34.22
N ASP A 167 -27.77 2.56 34.17
CA ASP A 167 -28.33 3.30 35.31
C ASP A 167 -29.81 2.91 35.42
N ASP A 168 -30.05 1.86 36.18
CA ASP A 168 -31.40 1.54 36.67
C ASP A 168 -31.63 2.32 37.95
N GLN A 169 -32.56 3.26 37.91
CA GLN A 169 -33.10 3.99 39.06
C GLN A 169 -33.89 3.02 39.91
N GLY A 170 -33.54 2.94 41.18
CA GLY A 170 -34.28 2.21 42.22
C GLY A 170 -33.98 2.74 43.58
N ASP A 171 -34.78 3.70 44.00
CA ASP A 171 -35.46 4.05 45.24
C ASP A 171 -34.94 3.55 46.59
N ASP A 172 -34.81 4.50 47.49
CA ASP A 172 -34.86 4.55 48.96
C ASP A 172 -34.76 3.24 49.77
N SER A 173 -33.77 3.22 50.69
CA SER A 173 -34.08 2.95 52.12
C SER A 173 -32.85 3.23 53.00
N GLN A 174 -33.10 4.02 54.07
CA GLN A 174 -32.25 4.30 55.21
C GLN A 174 -31.88 3.05 56.02
N GLY A 175 -30.66 3.03 56.58
CA GLY A 175 -30.26 2.04 57.58
C GLY A 175 -28.88 2.33 58.17
N ASP A 176 -28.85 2.99 59.34
CA ASP A 176 -27.72 3.17 60.27
C ASP A 176 -27.07 1.83 60.64
N SER A 177 -25.75 1.76 60.81
CA SER A 177 -25.03 1.28 61.99
C SER A 177 -23.54 1.07 61.78
N GLN A 178 -22.79 1.88 62.50
CA GLN A 178 -21.59 1.65 63.33
C GLN A 178 -20.69 0.42 63.12
N GLY A 179 -19.36 0.72 62.93
CA GLY A 179 -18.32 0.20 63.84
C GLY A 179 -17.46 -0.92 63.37
N GLY A 180 -16.14 -0.70 63.48
CA GLY A 180 -15.18 -1.81 63.59
C GLY A 180 -13.84 -1.59 62.85
N ASP A 181 -12.90 -1.00 63.60
CA ASP A 181 -11.44 -1.07 63.33
C ASP A 181 -10.98 -2.51 63.30
N ASP A 182 -10.03 -2.82 62.42
CA ASP A 182 -8.84 -3.59 62.85
C ASP A 182 -7.70 -3.50 61.83
N GLN A 183 -6.56 -3.12 62.39
CA GLN A 183 -5.21 -3.18 61.78
C GLN A 183 -4.73 -4.62 61.78
N SER A 184 -3.95 -5.04 60.77
CA SER A 184 -2.72 -5.80 61.04
C SER A 184 -1.79 -5.82 59.83
N ASP A 185 -0.59 -5.34 60.10
CA ASP A 185 0.67 -5.55 59.40
C ASP A 185 0.99 -7.03 59.22
N SER A 186 1.66 -7.37 58.10
CA SER A 186 2.78 -8.33 58.14
C SER A 186 3.65 -8.23 56.89
N GLN A 187 4.88 -7.83 57.16
CA GLN A 187 6.07 -8.03 56.32
C GLN A 187 6.41 -9.50 56.14
N GLY A 188 7.08 -9.83 55.03
CA GLY A 188 7.71 -11.14 54.86
C GLY A 188 8.58 -11.19 53.64
N ASP A 189 9.88 -10.91 53.82
CA ASP A 189 11.02 -11.13 52.94
C ASP A 189 11.30 -12.61 52.59
N LYS A 190 12.01 -12.84 51.48
CA LYS A 190 13.19 -13.69 51.18
C LYS A 190 13.02 -14.42 49.84
N GLN A 191 13.81 -14.11 48.78
CA GLN A 191 15.22 -14.52 48.54
C GLN A 191 15.42 -16.00 48.17
N GLY A 192 16.09 -16.20 47.00
CA GLY A 192 16.82 -17.42 46.59
C GLY A 192 16.22 -18.02 45.32
N GLY A 193 16.90 -18.25 44.23
CA GLY A 193 18.28 -18.54 43.93
C GLY A 193 18.32 -19.53 42.79
N SER A 194 19.11 -19.21 41.72
CA SER A 194 20.17 -20.05 41.12
C SER A 194 19.82 -21.22 40.20
N ASP A 195 20.63 -21.23 39.13
CA ASP A 195 21.16 -22.33 38.28
C ASP A 195 20.25 -22.88 37.20
N GLY A 196 20.54 -22.73 35.91
CA GLY A 196 21.76 -23.14 35.21
C GLY A 196 21.43 -24.33 34.31
N ASN A 197 21.52 -24.19 33.01
CA ASN A 197 22.27 -25.16 32.21
C ASN A 197 22.32 -24.79 30.73
N ASP A 198 23.53 -24.86 30.23
CA ASP A 198 23.93 -24.80 28.83
C ASP A 198 23.38 -25.99 28.04
N ASP A 199 23.07 -25.78 26.75
CA ASP A 199 23.47 -26.74 25.74
C ASP A 199 23.69 -26.10 24.37
N ALA A 200 24.91 -26.32 23.89
CA ALA A 200 25.39 -25.89 22.60
C ALA A 200 25.10 -26.99 21.57
N SER A 201 24.69 -26.60 20.36
CA SER A 201 24.95 -27.42 19.19
C SER A 201 25.21 -26.59 17.95
N GLN A 202 26.41 -26.71 17.49
CA GLN A 202 27.02 -26.29 16.23
C GLN A 202 26.32 -26.88 15.02
N GLY A 203 26.40 -26.13 13.91
CA GLY A 203 26.12 -26.64 12.58
C GLY A 203 26.21 -25.57 11.48
N ASN A 204 27.43 -25.25 11.05
CA ASN A 204 27.78 -24.67 9.75
C ASN A 204 28.21 -25.86 8.84
N PRO A 205 28.36 -25.78 7.49
CA PRO A 205 28.75 -24.63 6.69
C PRO A 205 28.15 -24.50 5.26
N SER A 206 28.34 -23.30 4.69
CA SER A 206 28.71 -23.02 3.29
C SER A 206 27.90 -23.58 2.12
N ASP A 207 27.30 -22.63 1.33
CA ASP A 207 27.57 -22.67 -0.08
C ASP A 207 27.72 -21.23 -0.63
N GLN A 208 28.92 -20.96 -1.14
CA GLN A 208 29.26 -19.79 -1.92
C GLN A 208 28.74 -20.00 -3.34
N SER A 209 27.92 -19.10 -3.82
CA SER A 209 27.76 -18.85 -5.26
C SER A 209 27.85 -17.35 -5.51
N SER A 210 28.98 -16.96 -6.02
CA SER A 210 29.31 -15.65 -6.52
C SER A 210 28.48 -15.32 -7.76
N GLY A 211 27.64 -14.29 -7.65
CA GLY A 211 26.98 -13.62 -8.74
C GLY A 211 26.88 -12.13 -8.39
N GLN A 212 27.90 -11.36 -8.77
CA GLN A 212 27.86 -9.90 -8.72
C GLN A 212 26.83 -9.41 -9.73
N GLY A 213 25.64 -9.04 -9.25
CA GLY A 213 24.73 -8.09 -9.85
C GLY A 213 24.48 -7.04 -8.79
N GLU A 214 24.74 -5.79 -9.08
CA GLU A 214 24.38 -4.67 -8.23
C GLU A 214 22.86 -4.71 -8.05
N GLN A 215 22.41 -5.36 -6.98
CA GLN A 215 21.04 -5.29 -6.51
C GLN A 215 20.87 -3.95 -5.81
N SER A 216 20.25 -2.99 -6.50
CA SER A 216 19.65 -1.84 -5.84
C SER A 216 18.75 -2.36 -4.71
N SER A 217 19.06 -1.99 -3.48
CA SER A 217 18.29 -2.35 -2.28
C SER A 217 16.99 -1.53 -2.19
N LEU A 218 16.15 -1.58 -3.23
CA LEU A 218 14.82 -1.00 -3.17
C LEU A 218 13.95 -1.90 -2.31
N ASP A 219 13.39 -1.36 -1.24
CA ASP A 219 12.44 -2.06 -0.37
C ASP A 219 11.05 -1.96 -1.02
N PHE A 220 10.67 -3.02 -1.72
CA PHE A 220 9.37 -3.07 -2.41
C PHE A 220 8.24 -3.41 -1.42
N PRO A 221 7.05 -2.81 -1.57
CA PRO A 221 5.87 -3.14 -0.78
C PRO A 221 5.56 -4.64 -0.83
N LYS A 222 5.25 -5.23 0.32
CA LYS A 222 4.75 -6.61 0.40
C LYS A 222 3.24 -6.59 0.19
N ASP A 223 2.85 -6.93 -1.03
CA ASP A 223 1.44 -6.91 -1.42
C ASP A 223 0.63 -8.00 -0.71
N LYS A 224 -0.45 -7.60 -0.04
CA LYS A 224 -1.43 -8.51 0.57
C LYS A 224 -2.83 -8.31 -0.03
N GLY A 225 -2.90 -8.19 -1.36
CA GLY A 225 -4.18 -8.21 -2.07
C GLY A 225 -4.57 -6.93 -2.79
N GLY A 226 -3.60 -6.06 -3.09
CA GLY A 226 -3.79 -4.88 -3.96
C GLY A 226 -3.40 -5.15 -5.42
N MET A 227 -3.73 -4.22 -6.32
CA MET A 227 -3.28 -4.27 -7.72
C MET A 227 -1.94 -3.58 -7.91
N GLY A 228 -1.52 -2.78 -6.93
CA GLY A 228 -0.34 -1.95 -6.98
C GLY A 228 0.10 -1.49 -5.61
N GLY A 229 1.14 -0.69 -5.56
CA GLY A 229 1.65 -0.15 -4.31
C GLY A 229 2.37 1.17 -4.49
N VAL A 230 2.47 1.92 -3.39
CA VAL A 230 3.22 3.16 -3.32
C VAL A 230 4.50 2.92 -2.54
N MET A 231 5.60 3.33 -3.13
CA MET A 231 6.90 3.37 -2.47
C MET A 231 7.17 4.78 -1.95
N MET A 232 7.93 4.88 -0.88
CA MET A 232 8.47 6.17 -0.46
C MET A 232 9.38 6.73 -1.56
N PRO A 233 9.26 8.02 -1.90
CA PRO A 233 10.15 8.63 -2.86
C PRO A 233 11.56 8.72 -2.28
N THR A 234 12.57 8.58 -3.14
CA THR A 234 13.98 8.75 -2.79
C THR A 234 14.64 9.73 -3.74
N ASN A 235 15.73 10.34 -3.31
CA ASN A 235 16.63 11.09 -4.19
C ASN A 235 17.35 10.12 -5.13
N ASP A 236 17.97 10.64 -6.19
CA ASP A 236 18.68 9.82 -7.19
C ASP A 236 19.90 9.08 -6.59
N ASP A 237 20.41 9.51 -5.44
CA ASP A 237 21.47 8.87 -4.68
C ASP A 237 20.93 7.86 -3.63
N GLY A 238 19.61 7.65 -3.58
CA GLY A 238 18.93 6.75 -2.65
C GLY A 238 18.69 7.33 -1.25
N SER A 239 19.06 8.58 -0.99
CA SER A 239 18.81 9.25 0.29
C SER A 239 17.33 9.65 0.45
N GLU A 240 16.90 9.85 1.69
CA GLU A 240 15.57 10.40 2.00
C GLU A 240 15.47 11.85 1.51
N PRO A 241 14.41 12.22 0.75
CA PRO A 241 14.28 13.56 0.23
C PRO A 241 13.93 14.57 1.31
N SER A 242 14.58 15.74 1.24
CA SER A 242 14.20 16.91 2.05
C SER A 242 12.90 17.52 1.54
N GLU A 243 12.26 18.40 2.33
CA GLU A 243 11.07 19.14 1.87
C GLU A 243 11.32 19.97 0.59
N SER A 244 12.54 20.47 0.40
CA SER A 244 12.95 21.14 -0.84
C SER A 244 12.98 20.18 -2.03
N ASP A 245 13.42 18.94 -1.82
CA ASP A 245 13.46 17.93 -2.87
C ASP A 245 12.04 17.45 -3.22
N LEU A 246 11.18 17.27 -2.22
CA LEU A 246 9.75 16.97 -2.44
C LEU A 246 9.06 18.07 -3.24
N SER A 247 9.33 19.34 -2.93
CA SER A 247 8.78 20.48 -3.67
C SER A 247 9.23 20.50 -5.13
N LYS A 248 10.49 20.13 -5.41
CA LYS A 248 10.99 20.00 -6.79
C LYS A 248 10.30 18.84 -7.53
N MET A 249 10.13 17.68 -6.87
CA MET A 249 9.42 16.55 -7.46
C MET A 249 7.99 16.93 -7.83
N GLU A 250 7.30 17.71 -7.00
CA GLU A 250 5.96 18.21 -7.29
C GLU A 250 5.93 19.19 -8.47
N GLU A 251 6.89 20.11 -8.55
CA GLU A 251 6.99 21.01 -9.70
C GLU A 251 7.25 20.26 -11.00
N GLU A 252 8.16 19.29 -10.99
CA GLU A 252 8.46 18.45 -12.15
C GLU A 252 7.22 17.67 -12.59
N LEU A 253 6.52 17.03 -11.66
CA LEU A 253 5.26 16.33 -11.94
C LEU A 253 4.20 17.26 -12.52
N LYS A 254 4.03 18.45 -11.95
CA LYS A 254 3.09 19.46 -12.44
C LYS A 254 3.38 19.85 -13.88
N VAL A 255 4.64 20.07 -14.25
CA VAL A 255 5.04 20.36 -15.63
C VAL A 255 4.67 19.21 -16.58
N ILE A 256 4.92 17.96 -16.15
CA ILE A 256 4.56 16.77 -16.94
C ILE A 256 3.04 16.68 -17.13
N ILE A 257 2.26 16.92 -16.09
CA ILE A 257 0.78 16.92 -16.12
C ILE A 257 0.27 18.01 -17.08
N GLU A 258 0.75 19.25 -16.97
CA GLU A 258 0.35 20.36 -17.85
C GLU A 258 0.65 20.07 -19.31
N GLN A 259 1.82 19.48 -19.61
CA GLN A 259 2.18 19.04 -20.97
C GLN A 259 1.25 17.92 -21.47
N ALA A 260 0.93 16.94 -20.61
CA ALA A 260 0.04 15.85 -20.97
C ALA A 260 -1.38 16.37 -21.25
N GLU A 261 -1.88 17.30 -20.45
CA GLU A 261 -3.18 17.96 -20.69
C GLU A 261 -3.22 18.71 -22.03
N GLN A 262 -2.19 19.49 -22.33
CA GLN A 262 -2.11 20.25 -23.59
C GLN A 262 -2.09 19.33 -24.81
N LEU A 263 -1.35 18.20 -24.73
CA LEU A 263 -1.25 17.23 -25.81
C LEU A 263 -2.53 16.41 -25.98
N SER A 264 -3.24 16.12 -24.90
CA SER A 264 -4.47 15.31 -24.92
C SER A 264 -5.67 16.04 -25.53
N ARG A 265 -5.61 17.37 -25.65
CA ARG A 265 -6.67 18.22 -26.23
C ARG A 265 -6.54 18.41 -27.77
N LYS A 266 -5.44 17.94 -28.35
CA LYS A 266 -5.15 18.01 -29.81
C LYS A 266 -5.67 16.78 -30.53
#